data_2d1828591189ef6d6408798d006c2ea0
#
_entry.id   2d1828591189ef6d6408798d006c2ea0
#
_cell.length_a   1.000
_cell.length_b   1.000
_cell.length_c   1.000
_cell.angle_alpha   90.00
_cell.angle_beta   90.00
_cell.angle_gamma   90.00
#
_symmetry.space_group_name_H-M   'P 1'
#
loop_
_entity.id
_entity.type
_entity.pdbx_description
1 polymer ?
#
loop_
_entity_poly.entity_id
_entity_poly.type
_entity_poly.pdbx_seq_one_letter_code
_entity_poly.pdbx_strand_id
1 'polypeptide(L)'
;VSRGLAQIGEQTITVIDTPGMYSLLPISEEEKVTRDLLLIEPVSVVIHVVDGKNLGRMLPLTFQLIEAGLPVILAVNMMDEAQGWGLNLRQDALEMELEIPVVCMSAALNQGIDELRQRIAPFLPIQTEMIPV
;
A
#
# COMPACT_ATOMS: atom_id res chain seq x y z
N VAL A 1 -3.08 16.09 -0.20
CA VAL A 1 -2.28 15.23 -1.10
C VAL A 1 -0.90 15.83 -1.25
N SER A 2 0.12 15.07 -0.93
CA SER A 2 1.51 15.50 -1.13
C SER A 2 2.23 14.51 -2.05
N ARG A 3 3.25 15.01 -2.74
CA ARG A 3 4.03 14.21 -3.68
C ARG A 3 5.49 14.24 -3.28
N GLY A 4 6.16 13.11 -3.44
CA GLY A 4 7.57 12.97 -3.13
C GLY A 4 8.22 11.96 -4.06
N LEU A 5 9.53 11.82 -3.93
CA LEU A 5 10.30 10.85 -4.70
C LEU A 5 10.84 9.76 -3.79
N ALA A 6 10.84 8.55 -4.27
CA ALA A 6 11.43 7.41 -3.58
C ALA A 6 12.26 6.57 -4.55
N GLN A 7 13.24 5.88 -4.00
CA GLN A 7 14.12 5.00 -4.77
C GLN A 7 13.70 3.56 -4.55
N ILE A 8 13.39 2.85 -5.64
CA ILE A 8 13.10 1.42 -5.63
C ILE A 8 14.09 0.75 -6.57
N GLY A 9 15.11 0.08 -6.00
CA GLY A 9 16.21 -0.45 -6.80
C GLY A 9 16.92 0.70 -7.51
N GLU A 10 16.98 0.64 -8.83
CA GLU A 10 17.60 1.68 -9.66
C GLU A 10 16.58 2.70 -10.19
N GLN A 11 15.32 2.52 -9.87
CA GLN A 11 14.25 3.40 -10.35
C GLN A 11 13.91 4.46 -9.31
N THR A 12 13.68 5.69 -9.77
CA THR A 12 13.11 6.76 -8.97
C THR A 12 11.62 6.84 -9.31
N ILE A 13 10.78 6.73 -8.30
CA ILE A 13 9.32 6.76 -8.47
C ILE A 13 8.71 7.96 -7.77
N THR A 14 7.56 8.40 -8.25
CA THR A 14 6.75 9.40 -7.56
C THR A 14 5.83 8.70 -6.58
N VAL A 15 5.91 9.09 -5.31
CA VAL A 15 5.01 8.63 -4.26
C VAL A 15 4.00 9.72 -3.99
N ILE A 16 2.73 9.36 -4.02
CA ILE A 16 1.63 10.28 -3.72
C ILE A 16 1.05 9.88 -2.39
N ASP A 17 1.21 10.75 -1.39
CA ASP A 17 0.63 10.56 -0.08
C ASP A 17 -0.77 11.15 -0.06
N THR A 18 -1.75 10.36 0.34
CA THR A 18 -3.16 10.75 0.34
C THR A 18 -3.71 10.72 1.76
N PRO A 19 -4.74 11.55 2.04
CA PRO A 19 -5.46 11.43 3.30
C PRO A 19 -6.04 10.03 3.49
N GLY A 20 -6.03 9.56 4.74
CA GLY A 20 -6.59 8.26 5.08
C GLY A 20 -8.10 8.21 4.85
N MET A 21 -8.58 7.02 4.46
CA MET A 21 -10.00 6.78 4.27
C MET A 21 -10.32 5.35 4.70
N TYR A 22 -11.59 5.09 5.00
CA TYR A 22 -12.06 3.76 5.41
C TYR A 22 -12.94 3.10 4.37
N SER A 23 -13.33 3.82 3.34
CA SER A 23 -14.21 3.34 2.27
C SER A 23 -14.01 4.19 1.03
N LEU A 24 -14.25 3.60 -0.15
CA LEU A 24 -14.27 4.35 -1.41
C LEU A 24 -15.54 5.20 -1.55
N LEU A 25 -16.51 5.05 -0.65
CA LEU A 25 -17.65 5.97 -0.56
C LEU A 25 -17.21 7.19 0.25
N PRO A 26 -16.93 8.34 -0.39
CA PRO A 26 -16.38 9.48 0.31
C PRO A 26 -17.41 10.18 1.18
N ILE A 27 -17.01 10.59 2.38
CA ILE A 27 -17.80 11.38 3.31
C ILE A 27 -17.37 12.85 3.26
N SER A 28 -16.08 13.09 3.04
CA SER A 28 -15.49 14.43 3.00
C SER A 28 -14.97 14.77 1.62
N GLU A 29 -14.67 16.06 1.38
CA GLU A 29 -14.04 16.51 0.15
C GLU A 29 -12.63 15.93 0.00
N GLU A 30 -11.90 15.77 1.10
CA GLU A 30 -10.57 15.18 1.08
C GLU A 30 -10.60 13.71 0.63
N GLU A 31 -11.57 12.94 1.13
CA GLU A 31 -11.77 11.56 0.71
C GLU A 31 -12.18 11.45 -0.75
N LYS A 32 -12.98 12.40 -1.23
CA LYS A 32 -13.37 12.47 -2.63
C LYS A 32 -12.18 12.69 -3.54
N VAL A 33 -11.27 13.58 -3.17
CA VAL A 33 -10.03 13.83 -3.91
C VAL A 33 -9.19 12.55 -3.98
N THR A 34 -9.05 11.86 -2.86
CA THR A 34 -8.31 10.58 -2.80
C THR A 34 -8.95 9.53 -3.69
N ARG A 35 -10.28 9.36 -3.60
CA ARG A 35 -11.00 8.42 -4.44
C ARG A 35 -10.81 8.70 -5.92
N ASP A 36 -10.96 9.95 -6.33
CA ASP A 36 -10.85 10.34 -7.73
C ASP A 36 -9.42 10.11 -8.24
N LEU A 37 -8.42 10.40 -7.41
CA LEU A 37 -7.04 10.12 -7.74
C LEU A 37 -6.81 8.62 -7.99
N LEU A 38 -7.33 7.77 -7.11
CA LEU A 38 -7.15 6.32 -7.21
C LEU A 38 -7.85 5.72 -8.43
N LEU A 39 -9.01 6.25 -8.81
CA LEU A 39 -9.81 5.68 -9.89
C LEU A 39 -9.49 6.28 -11.26
N ILE A 40 -8.96 7.49 -11.33
CA ILE A 40 -8.74 8.22 -12.59
C ILE A 40 -7.26 8.23 -12.98
N GLU A 41 -6.36 8.43 -12.02
CA GLU A 41 -4.93 8.50 -12.30
C GLU A 41 -4.35 7.10 -12.58
N PRO A 42 -3.42 6.98 -13.56
CA PRO A 42 -2.74 5.72 -13.81
C PRO A 42 -1.69 5.46 -12.73
N VAL A 43 -2.05 4.67 -11.72
CA VAL A 43 -1.12 4.31 -10.64
C VAL A 43 -0.53 2.92 -10.91
N SER A 44 0.77 2.77 -10.65
CA SER A 44 1.46 1.48 -10.80
C SER A 44 1.07 0.51 -9.70
N VAL A 45 0.88 1.01 -8.48
CA VAL A 45 0.47 0.22 -7.34
C VAL A 45 -0.08 1.14 -6.26
N VAL A 46 -1.05 0.63 -5.51
CA VAL A 46 -1.60 1.30 -4.32
C VAL A 46 -1.05 0.59 -3.10
N ILE A 47 -0.36 1.32 -2.24
CA ILE A 47 0.08 0.79 -0.96
C ILE A 47 -0.98 1.17 0.07
N HIS A 48 -1.77 0.20 0.50
CA HIS A 48 -2.76 0.41 1.54
C HIS A 48 -2.12 0.17 2.90
N VAL A 49 -1.79 1.24 3.59
CA VAL A 49 -1.15 1.19 4.91
C VAL A 49 -2.22 1.10 5.98
N VAL A 50 -2.18 0.04 6.77
CA VAL A 50 -3.15 -0.21 7.83
C VAL A 50 -2.45 -0.41 9.16
N ASP A 51 -3.15 -0.11 10.25
CA ASP A 51 -2.66 -0.35 11.60
C ASP A 51 -2.98 -1.80 11.98
N GLY A 52 -1.95 -2.57 12.34
CA GLY A 52 -2.11 -3.97 12.72
C GLY A 52 -3.07 -4.20 13.89
N LYS A 53 -3.25 -3.19 14.76
CA LYS A 53 -4.17 -3.27 15.89
C LYS A 53 -5.64 -3.09 15.45
N ASN A 54 -5.88 -2.51 14.28
CA ASN A 54 -7.21 -2.18 13.78
C ASN A 54 -7.50 -2.83 12.42
N LEU A 55 -6.88 -3.96 12.15
CA LEU A 55 -6.92 -4.59 10.83
C LEU A 55 -8.37 -4.85 10.37
N GLY A 56 -9.21 -5.40 11.24
CA GLY A 56 -10.59 -5.72 10.89
C GLY A 56 -11.41 -4.51 10.47
N ARG A 57 -11.12 -3.33 11.02
CA ARG A 57 -11.80 -2.07 10.67
C ARG A 57 -11.32 -1.54 9.31
N MET A 58 -10.09 -1.83 8.94
CA MET A 58 -9.46 -1.26 7.74
C MET A 58 -9.56 -2.16 6.51
N LEU A 59 -9.74 -3.46 6.69
CA LEU A 59 -9.85 -4.41 5.58
C LEU A 59 -10.99 -4.15 4.59
N PRO A 60 -12.16 -3.62 4.99
CA PRO A 60 -13.21 -3.32 4.01
C PRO A 60 -12.73 -2.42 2.88
N LEU A 61 -11.91 -1.42 3.16
CA LEU A 61 -11.34 -0.59 2.09
C LEU A 61 -10.38 -1.41 1.22
N THR A 62 -9.59 -2.30 1.81
CA THR A 62 -8.70 -3.19 1.04
C THR A 62 -9.50 -3.98 0.00
N PHE A 63 -10.61 -4.57 0.41
CA PHE A 63 -11.49 -5.32 -0.50
C PHE A 63 -12.06 -4.43 -1.60
N GLN A 64 -12.46 -3.20 -1.27
CA GLN A 64 -12.98 -2.26 -2.26
C GLN A 64 -11.92 -1.88 -3.30
N LEU A 65 -10.69 -1.67 -2.87
CA LEU A 65 -9.57 -1.38 -3.78
C LEU A 65 -9.32 -2.55 -4.73
N ILE A 66 -9.33 -3.77 -4.21
CA ILE A 66 -9.16 -4.98 -5.01
C ILE A 66 -10.31 -5.12 -6.02
N GLU A 67 -11.55 -4.94 -5.58
CA GLU A 67 -12.73 -5.03 -6.44
C GLU A 67 -12.75 -3.97 -7.53
N ALA A 68 -12.16 -2.82 -7.27
CA ALA A 68 -12.02 -1.77 -8.27
C ALA A 68 -10.98 -2.09 -9.35
N GLY A 69 -10.29 -3.22 -9.23
CA GLY A 69 -9.28 -3.65 -10.19
C GLY A 69 -7.93 -2.99 -10.03
N LEU A 70 -7.68 -2.33 -8.88
CA LEU A 70 -6.42 -1.67 -8.62
C LEU A 70 -5.35 -2.68 -8.18
N PRO A 71 -4.09 -2.48 -8.60
CA PRO A 71 -2.98 -3.26 -8.04
C PRO A 71 -2.70 -2.77 -6.62
N VAL A 72 -2.84 -3.67 -5.63
CA VAL A 72 -2.78 -3.31 -4.22
C VAL A 72 -1.71 -4.12 -3.50
N ILE A 73 -0.93 -3.46 -2.65
CA ILE A 73 -0.11 -4.09 -1.62
C ILE A 73 -0.69 -3.66 -0.27
N LEU A 74 -0.94 -4.61 0.62
CA LEU A 74 -1.36 -4.32 1.99
C LEU A 74 -0.12 -4.24 2.87
N ALA A 75 0.14 -3.05 3.42
CA ALA A 75 1.23 -2.84 4.37
C ALA A 75 0.63 -2.76 5.78
N VAL A 76 0.81 -3.82 6.56
CA VAL A 76 0.32 -3.88 7.95
C VAL A 76 1.39 -3.32 8.86
N ASN A 77 1.23 -2.07 9.24
CA ASN A 77 2.19 -1.34 10.05
C ASN A 77 1.91 -1.49 11.55
N MET A 78 2.82 -0.99 12.36
CA MET A 78 2.72 -1.03 13.83
C MET A 78 2.64 -2.44 14.41
N MET A 79 3.33 -3.38 13.78
CA MET A 79 3.34 -4.77 14.24
C MET A 79 3.98 -4.93 15.62
N ASP A 80 4.94 -4.07 15.97
CA ASP A 80 5.52 -4.02 17.30
C ASP A 80 4.46 -3.76 18.39
N GLU A 81 3.58 -2.79 18.15
CA GLU A 81 2.47 -2.48 19.05
C GLU A 81 1.42 -3.59 19.07
N ALA A 82 1.08 -4.15 17.90
CA ALA A 82 0.13 -5.23 17.78
C ALA A 82 0.59 -6.45 18.57
N GLN A 83 1.87 -6.82 18.47
CA GLN A 83 2.46 -7.92 19.23
C GLN A 83 2.43 -7.65 20.73
N GLY A 84 2.68 -6.40 21.14
CA GLY A 84 2.57 -5.97 22.52
C GLY A 84 1.17 -6.14 23.10
N TRP A 85 0.14 -6.12 22.27
CA TRP A 85 -1.27 -6.36 22.64
C TRP A 85 -1.64 -7.85 22.57
N GLY A 86 -0.69 -8.73 22.23
CA GLY A 86 -0.95 -10.17 22.08
C GLY A 86 -1.59 -10.54 20.74
N LEU A 87 -1.65 -9.63 19.77
CA LEU A 87 -2.17 -9.92 18.45
C LEU A 87 -1.10 -10.65 17.63
N ASN A 88 -1.47 -11.78 17.05
CA ASN A 88 -0.57 -12.61 16.26
C ASN A 88 -1.08 -12.67 14.83
N LEU A 89 -0.61 -11.74 14.01
CA LEU A 89 -0.97 -11.67 12.60
C LEU A 89 0.02 -12.50 11.77
N ARG A 90 -0.53 -13.31 10.88
CA ARG A 90 0.27 -14.16 10.00
C ARG A 90 0.22 -13.58 8.58
N GLN A 91 1.36 -13.04 8.15
CA GLN A 91 1.51 -12.41 6.84
C GLN A 91 1.18 -13.38 5.70
N ASP A 92 1.69 -14.60 5.77
CA ASP A 92 1.48 -15.62 4.74
C ASP A 92 0.00 -16.01 4.59
N ALA A 93 -0.71 -16.13 5.71
CA ALA A 93 -2.13 -16.46 5.71
C ALA A 93 -2.96 -15.32 5.13
N LEU A 94 -2.65 -14.06 5.48
CA LEU A 94 -3.32 -12.89 4.92
C LEU A 94 -3.09 -12.78 3.42
N GLU A 95 -1.87 -13.01 2.98
CA GLU A 95 -1.51 -12.94 1.57
C GLU A 95 -2.27 -14.00 0.76
N MET A 96 -2.41 -15.20 1.31
CA MET A 96 -3.15 -16.27 0.67
C MET A 96 -4.65 -15.95 0.58
N GLU A 97 -5.23 -15.43 1.65
CA GLU A 97 -6.65 -15.08 1.70
C GLU A 97 -7.00 -13.91 0.77
N LEU A 98 -6.16 -12.87 0.75
CA LEU A 98 -6.43 -11.66 -0.01
C LEU A 98 -5.97 -11.75 -1.46
N GLU A 99 -5.08 -12.69 -1.78
CA GLU A 99 -4.47 -12.86 -3.09
C GLU A 99 -3.75 -11.59 -3.58
N ILE A 100 -3.18 -10.83 -2.65
CA ILE A 100 -2.34 -9.67 -2.91
C ILE A 100 -1.11 -9.74 -2.03
N PRO A 101 -0.01 -9.03 -2.38
CA PRO A 101 1.13 -8.96 -1.50
C PRO A 101 0.78 -8.32 -0.17
N VAL A 102 1.25 -8.91 0.92
CA VAL A 102 1.07 -8.40 2.29
C VAL A 102 2.44 -8.30 2.93
N VAL A 103 2.73 -7.14 3.51
CA VAL A 103 3.97 -6.90 4.25
C VAL A 103 3.62 -6.45 5.65
N CYS A 104 4.02 -7.25 6.66
CA CYS A 104 3.90 -6.87 8.06
C CYS A 104 5.15 -6.11 8.46
N MET A 105 4.99 -4.92 9.02
CA MET A 105 6.10 -4.01 9.23
C MET A 105 5.95 -3.18 10.50
N SER A 106 7.04 -2.55 10.90
CA SER A 106 7.09 -1.53 11.94
C SER A 106 7.98 -0.40 11.43
N ALA A 107 7.37 0.58 10.78
CA ALA A 107 8.11 1.67 10.14
C ALA A 107 8.95 2.46 11.14
N ALA A 108 8.42 2.68 12.35
CA ALA A 108 9.14 3.38 13.41
C ALA A 108 10.44 2.68 13.82
N LEU A 109 10.49 1.35 13.70
CA LEU A 109 11.66 0.53 14.00
C LEU A 109 12.46 0.17 12.76
N ASN A 110 12.11 0.71 11.61
CA ASN A 110 12.72 0.39 10.31
C ASN A 110 12.71 -1.10 10.00
N GLN A 111 11.61 -1.78 10.33
CA GLN A 111 11.41 -3.21 10.06
C GLN A 111 10.40 -3.38 8.94
N GLY A 112 10.73 -4.21 7.95
CA GLY A 112 9.84 -4.53 6.84
C GLY A 112 9.88 -3.54 5.68
N ILE A 113 10.59 -2.43 5.79
CA ILE A 113 10.69 -1.41 4.73
C ILE A 113 11.35 -1.98 3.48
N ASP A 114 12.45 -2.71 3.65
CA ASP A 114 13.16 -3.31 2.52
C ASP A 114 12.30 -4.36 1.82
N GLU A 115 11.56 -5.16 2.57
CA GLU A 115 10.60 -6.11 2.01
C GLU A 115 9.51 -5.40 1.22
N LEU A 116 8.98 -4.29 1.76
CA LEU A 116 7.99 -3.48 1.05
C LEU A 116 8.54 -2.99 -0.28
N ARG A 117 9.76 -2.47 -0.30
CA ARG A 117 10.40 -2.04 -1.55
C ARG A 117 10.53 -3.18 -2.55
N GLN A 118 10.91 -4.36 -2.09
CA GLN A 118 11.03 -5.55 -2.95
C GLN A 118 9.69 -5.95 -3.54
N ARG A 119 8.60 -5.82 -2.77
CA ARG A 119 7.27 -6.18 -3.24
C ARG A 119 6.69 -5.14 -4.21
N ILE A 120 7.13 -3.88 -4.11
CA ILE A 120 6.72 -2.81 -5.03
C ILE A 120 7.35 -3.00 -6.42
N ALA A 121 8.61 -3.42 -6.48
CA ALA A 121 9.39 -3.45 -7.71
C ALA A 121 8.69 -4.16 -8.89
N PRO A 122 8.03 -5.32 -8.72
CA PRO A 122 7.36 -6.00 -9.83
C PRO A 122 6.19 -5.21 -10.45
N PHE A 123 5.63 -4.25 -9.72
CA PHE A 123 4.51 -3.43 -10.21
C PHE A 123 4.96 -2.24 -11.03
N LEU A 124 6.24 -1.89 -10.95
CA LEU A 124 6.75 -0.70 -11.64
C LEU A 124 6.97 -0.98 -13.13
N PRO A 125 6.78 0.04 -13.99
CA PRO A 125 7.06 -0.13 -15.40
C PRO A 125 8.52 -0.48 -15.64
N ILE A 126 8.77 -1.38 -16.60
CA ILE A 126 10.13 -1.66 -17.04
C ILE A 126 10.62 -0.41 -17.77
N GLN A 127 11.70 0.19 -17.28
CA GLN A 127 12.38 1.24 -18.03
C GLN A 127 13.07 0.58 -19.21
N THR A 128 12.47 0.73 -20.38
CA THR A 128 13.14 0.38 -21.61
C THR A 128 14.15 1.49 -21.86
N GLU A 129 15.44 1.18 -21.73
CA GLU A 129 16.47 2.06 -22.26
C GLU A 129 16.22 2.16 -23.75
N MET A 130 15.87 3.36 -24.20
CA MET A 130 15.89 3.63 -25.63
C MET A 130 17.35 3.60 -26.06
N ILE A 131 17.74 2.48 -26.66
CA ILE A 131 19.03 2.39 -27.32
C ILE A 131 18.91 3.26 -28.55
N PRO A 132 19.65 4.40 -28.64
CA PRO A 132 19.62 5.20 -29.87
C PRO A 132 20.19 4.35 -31.00
N VAL A 133 19.38 4.22 -32.00
CA VAL A 133 19.81 3.54 -33.22
C VAL A 133 20.76 4.44 -33.96
#